data_19aca91d7fe1061bcfd4067d52f0771d
#
_entry.id   19aca91d7fe1061bcfd4067d52f0771d
#
_cell.length_a   1.000
_cell.length_b   1.000
_cell.length_c   1.000
_cell.angle_alpha   90.00
_cell.angle_beta   90.00
_cell.angle_gamma   90.00
#
_symmetry.space_group_name_H-M   'P 1'
#
loop_
_entity.id
_entity.type
_entity.pdbx_description
1 polymer ?
#
loop_
_entity_poly.entity_id
_entity_poly.type
_entity_poly.pdbx_seq_one_letter_code
_entity_poly.pdbx_strand_id
1 'polypeptide(L)'
;MNRMSEQLAAIGGQASASIVGVKNKTDAQDWFSEKQNNSKNVSFGIIYKENTKNYYIATTYNIVKEQHTVSVQLADETVVEGKVLDSDLQYNVAVIMISKSKITQETQEKMQVAELGYGGGLRNGSDVIAIGCPNGVLYSVMTGHVSNNSLYGTITDGEVKLFSTDIPYSENGNGVVLDISGNVVGMITTKFTIETGTSGMGFIDMSNVSTILELLQHKQDVAYLGIEGESILEATASAHDLPTGAYVRTVYAQAPAYQAGMRVADIITKIDDSIVSGMTDVYNILLQHNSGEKVICTVMRKSGDKYITKKLKVKLQ
;
A
#
# COMPACT_ATOMS: atom_id res chain seq x y z
N MET A 1 -31.13 -10.45 -14.85
CA MET A 1 -29.82 -10.11 -14.24
C MET A 1 -29.48 -11.17 -13.19
N ASN A 2 -28.24 -11.59 -13.04
CA ASN A 2 -27.90 -12.68 -12.12
C ASN A 2 -27.90 -12.09 -10.69
N ARG A 3 -28.51 -12.77 -9.72
CA ARG A 3 -28.65 -12.33 -8.31
C ARG A 3 -27.31 -11.87 -7.68
N MET A 4 -26.21 -12.53 -8.07
CA MET A 4 -24.85 -12.20 -7.67
C MET A 4 -24.44 -10.79 -8.19
N SER A 5 -24.70 -10.50 -9.46
CA SER A 5 -24.36 -9.21 -10.07
C SER A 5 -25.11 -8.04 -9.40
N GLU A 6 -26.35 -8.25 -8.97
CA GLU A 6 -27.13 -7.24 -8.23
C GLU A 6 -26.56 -7.00 -6.83
N GLN A 7 -26.11 -8.07 -6.16
CA GLN A 7 -25.46 -7.97 -4.84
C GLN A 7 -24.15 -7.21 -4.91
N LEU A 8 -23.28 -7.55 -5.88
CA LEU A 8 -21.99 -6.85 -6.07
C LEU A 8 -22.18 -5.37 -6.39
N ALA A 9 -23.18 -5.03 -7.23
CA ALA A 9 -23.51 -3.64 -7.55
C ALA A 9 -24.03 -2.89 -6.30
N ALA A 10 -24.83 -3.53 -5.46
CA ALA A 10 -25.35 -2.94 -4.21
C ALA A 10 -24.21 -2.66 -3.21
N ILE A 11 -23.28 -3.61 -3.03
CA ILE A 11 -22.10 -3.46 -2.16
C ILE A 11 -21.23 -2.29 -2.65
N GLY A 12 -20.91 -2.27 -3.95
CA GLY A 12 -20.11 -1.18 -4.53
C GLY A 12 -20.80 0.19 -4.41
N GLY A 13 -22.11 0.25 -4.61
CA GLY A 13 -22.90 1.46 -4.43
C GLY A 13 -22.91 1.96 -2.97
N GLN A 14 -23.06 1.06 -2.00
CA GLN A 14 -23.02 1.41 -0.58
C GLN A 14 -21.64 1.89 -0.15
N ALA A 15 -20.57 1.20 -0.57
CA ALA A 15 -19.20 1.58 -0.25
C ALA A 15 -18.78 2.92 -0.90
N SER A 16 -19.46 3.35 -1.96
CA SER A 16 -19.18 4.65 -2.62
C SER A 16 -19.41 5.84 -1.68
N ALA A 17 -20.17 5.71 -0.59
CA ALA A 17 -20.32 6.74 0.44
C ALA A 17 -19.02 7.02 1.22
N SER A 18 -18.04 6.12 1.15
CA SER A 18 -16.70 6.29 1.72
C SER A 18 -15.71 6.89 0.73
N ILE A 19 -16.08 7.02 -0.56
CA ILE A 19 -15.21 7.52 -1.62
C ILE A 19 -15.35 9.03 -1.76
N VAL A 20 -14.24 9.71 -1.91
CA VAL A 20 -14.14 11.14 -2.20
C VAL A 20 -13.24 11.38 -3.40
N GLY A 21 -13.44 12.48 -4.10
CA GLY A 21 -12.51 12.94 -5.12
C GLY A 21 -11.40 13.78 -4.50
N VAL A 22 -10.15 13.53 -4.89
CA VAL A 22 -9.01 14.35 -4.45
C VAL A 22 -8.38 15.02 -5.66
N LYS A 23 -8.18 16.33 -5.59
CA LYS A 23 -7.60 17.15 -6.65
C LYS A 23 -6.49 18.03 -6.09
N ASN A 24 -5.44 18.21 -6.88
CA ASN A 24 -4.38 19.15 -6.57
C ASN A 24 -4.94 20.58 -6.52
N LYS A 25 -4.48 21.42 -5.58
CA LYS A 25 -5.01 22.77 -5.33
C LYS A 25 -4.77 23.73 -6.49
N THR A 26 -3.69 23.57 -7.25
CA THR A 26 -3.37 24.39 -8.43
C THR A 26 -4.46 24.31 -9.50
N ASP A 27 -5.19 23.18 -9.57
CA ASP A 27 -6.22 22.92 -10.55
C ASP A 27 -7.64 23.07 -10.00
N ALA A 28 -7.77 23.50 -8.73
CA ALA A 28 -9.05 23.49 -7.99
C ALA A 28 -10.09 24.50 -8.51
N GLN A 29 -9.70 25.48 -9.34
CA GLN A 29 -10.65 26.46 -9.88
C GLN A 29 -11.57 25.90 -10.98
N ASP A 30 -11.29 24.71 -11.50
CA ASP A 30 -11.94 24.20 -12.71
C ASP A 30 -12.57 22.82 -12.59
N TRP A 31 -13.28 22.52 -11.47
CA TRP A 31 -14.10 21.29 -11.38
C TRP A 31 -15.13 21.16 -12.52
N PHE A 32 -15.58 22.29 -13.07
CA PHE A 32 -16.65 22.35 -14.08
C PHE A 32 -16.18 22.62 -15.50
N SER A 33 -14.98 23.17 -15.73
CA SER A 33 -14.50 23.55 -17.06
C SER A 33 -13.82 22.42 -17.82
N GLU A 34 -13.36 21.37 -17.15
CA GLU A 34 -12.87 20.17 -17.80
C GLU A 34 -14.01 19.19 -18.09
N LYS A 35 -14.81 19.50 -19.09
CA LYS A 35 -15.56 18.51 -19.82
C LYS A 35 -14.56 17.45 -20.33
N GLN A 36 -14.59 16.29 -19.70
CA GLN A 36 -14.01 15.03 -20.17
C GLN A 36 -12.49 14.96 -20.34
N ASN A 37 -11.87 14.03 -19.59
CA ASN A 37 -10.63 13.34 -19.92
C ASN A 37 -9.29 13.90 -19.45
N ASN A 38 -9.15 14.44 -18.23
CA ASN A 38 -7.81 14.46 -17.64
C ASN A 38 -7.81 13.77 -16.26
N SER A 39 -7.87 12.43 -16.29
CA SER A 39 -7.63 11.53 -15.13
C SER A 39 -6.28 11.75 -14.43
N LYS A 40 -5.40 12.57 -15.01
CA LYS A 40 -4.10 12.92 -14.42
C LYS A 40 -4.20 13.86 -13.21
N ASN A 41 -5.27 14.63 -13.08
CA ASN A 41 -5.41 15.68 -12.07
C ASN A 41 -6.44 15.36 -10.97
N VAL A 42 -7.11 14.21 -11.06
CA VAL A 42 -8.08 13.73 -10.08
C VAL A 42 -7.74 12.32 -9.67
N SER A 43 -7.70 12.08 -8.37
CA SER A 43 -7.53 10.76 -7.78
C SER A 43 -8.71 10.45 -6.86
N PHE A 44 -8.86 9.18 -6.50
CA PHE A 44 -9.77 8.81 -5.44
C PHE A 44 -9.18 9.17 -4.07
N GLY A 45 -10.04 9.28 -3.07
CA GLY A 45 -9.71 9.15 -1.67
C GLY A 45 -10.71 8.22 -1.01
N ILE A 46 -10.30 7.52 0.02
CA ILE A 46 -11.20 6.71 0.85
C ILE A 46 -11.15 7.16 2.31
N ILE A 47 -12.31 7.43 2.90
CA ILE A 47 -12.44 7.75 4.32
C ILE A 47 -12.25 6.46 5.10
N TYR A 48 -11.08 6.28 5.74
CA TYR A 48 -10.74 5.04 6.44
C TYR A 48 -10.80 5.15 7.96
N LYS A 49 -10.88 6.38 8.48
CA LYS A 49 -10.89 6.63 9.93
C LYS A 49 -11.53 7.98 10.23
N GLU A 50 -12.11 8.11 11.41
CA GLU A 50 -12.60 9.38 11.93
C GLU A 50 -12.33 9.51 13.43
N ASN A 51 -12.37 10.74 13.92
CA ASN A 51 -12.47 11.06 15.34
C ASN A 51 -13.51 12.17 15.53
N THR A 52 -13.63 12.69 16.74
CA THR A 52 -14.62 13.75 17.07
C THR A 52 -14.48 15.02 16.23
N LYS A 53 -13.30 15.30 15.66
CA LYS A 53 -12.99 16.56 14.96
C LYS A 53 -12.70 16.40 13.47
N ASN A 54 -12.22 15.24 13.04
CA ASN A 54 -11.65 15.07 11.72
C ASN A 54 -12.05 13.74 11.09
N TYR A 55 -12.07 13.72 9.75
CA TYR A 55 -11.96 12.51 8.92
C TYR A 55 -10.55 12.37 8.39
N TYR A 56 -10.09 11.11 8.27
CA TYR A 56 -8.81 10.75 7.67
C TYR A 56 -9.06 9.98 6.39
N ILE A 57 -8.39 10.41 5.33
CA ILE A 57 -8.59 9.93 3.97
C ILE A 57 -7.28 9.37 3.45
N ALA A 58 -7.30 8.15 2.97
CA ALA A 58 -6.19 7.56 2.22
C ALA A 58 -6.36 7.87 0.72
N THR A 59 -5.27 8.24 0.07
CA THR A 59 -5.21 8.52 -1.38
C THR A 59 -3.84 8.12 -1.94
N THR A 60 -3.58 8.35 -3.21
CA THR A 60 -2.28 8.07 -3.82
C THR A 60 -1.26 9.20 -3.55
N TYR A 61 0.02 8.84 -3.40
CA TYR A 61 1.13 9.79 -3.27
C TYR A 61 1.16 10.82 -4.42
N ASN A 62 0.93 10.34 -5.64
CA ASN A 62 1.10 11.18 -6.84
C ASN A 62 0.21 12.42 -6.85
N ILE A 63 -1.00 12.35 -6.27
CA ILE A 63 -1.94 13.50 -6.26
C ILE A 63 -1.56 14.54 -5.20
N VAL A 64 -0.83 14.15 -4.16
CA VAL A 64 -0.42 15.04 -3.06
C VAL A 64 1.05 15.46 -3.15
N LYS A 65 1.81 14.92 -4.10
CA LYS A 65 3.23 15.22 -4.26
C LYS A 65 3.46 16.74 -4.28
N GLU A 66 4.37 17.22 -3.41
CA GLU A 66 4.71 18.63 -3.26
C GLU A 66 3.55 19.54 -2.80
N GLN A 67 2.45 18.94 -2.30
CA GLN A 67 1.29 19.69 -1.80
C GLN A 67 1.21 19.62 -0.28
N HIS A 68 0.89 20.74 0.36
CA HIS A 68 0.52 20.78 1.78
C HIS A 68 -0.99 20.70 1.99
N THR A 69 -1.75 21.12 0.98
CA THR A 69 -3.22 21.09 0.98
C THR A 69 -3.73 20.69 -0.39
N VAL A 70 -4.86 20.01 -0.41
CA VAL A 70 -5.56 19.54 -1.62
C VAL A 70 -7.03 19.90 -1.54
N SER A 71 -7.72 19.88 -2.67
CA SER A 71 -9.19 19.97 -2.71
C SER A 71 -9.80 18.58 -2.62
N VAL A 72 -10.76 18.39 -1.71
CA VAL A 72 -11.48 17.13 -1.50
C VAL A 72 -12.95 17.36 -1.85
N GLN A 73 -13.45 16.65 -2.86
CA GLN A 73 -14.86 16.64 -3.25
C GLN A 73 -15.57 15.47 -2.57
N LEU A 74 -16.58 15.79 -1.80
CA LEU A 74 -17.40 14.82 -1.07
C LEU A 74 -18.50 14.23 -1.97
N ALA A 75 -19.20 13.20 -1.50
CA ALA A 75 -20.22 12.48 -2.29
C ALA A 75 -21.41 13.36 -2.73
N ASP A 76 -21.69 14.45 -2.04
CA ASP A 76 -22.71 15.44 -2.38
C ASP A 76 -22.19 16.64 -3.18
N GLU A 77 -21.01 16.48 -3.81
CA GLU A 77 -20.29 17.49 -4.59
C GLU A 77 -19.74 18.68 -3.77
N THR A 78 -19.94 18.70 -2.46
CA THR A 78 -19.30 19.70 -1.58
C THR A 78 -17.78 19.58 -1.68
N VAL A 79 -17.09 20.72 -1.89
CA VAL A 79 -15.63 20.77 -1.96
C VAL A 79 -15.08 21.40 -0.69
N VAL A 80 -14.17 20.70 -0.03
CA VAL A 80 -13.48 21.15 1.18
C VAL A 80 -11.98 21.08 1.02
N GLU A 81 -11.25 21.91 1.76
CA GLU A 81 -9.79 21.85 1.81
C GLU A 81 -9.36 20.71 2.74
N GLY A 82 -8.54 19.80 2.21
CA GLY A 82 -7.86 18.75 2.94
C GLY A 82 -6.40 19.13 3.23
N LYS A 83 -5.93 18.85 4.44
CA LYS A 83 -4.52 18.99 4.83
C LYS A 83 -3.80 17.66 4.59
N VAL A 84 -2.74 17.67 3.81
CA VAL A 84 -1.84 16.52 3.68
C VAL A 84 -1.09 16.35 4.99
N LEU A 85 -1.20 15.20 5.63
CA LEU A 85 -0.47 14.88 6.85
C LEU A 85 0.93 14.37 6.51
N ASP A 86 0.98 13.31 5.72
CA ASP A 86 2.21 12.71 5.24
C ASP A 86 1.94 11.77 4.06
N SER A 87 3.01 11.25 3.42
CA SER A 87 2.89 10.36 2.26
C SER A 87 4.09 9.44 2.11
N ASP A 88 3.86 8.26 1.55
CA ASP A 88 4.88 7.26 1.27
C ASP A 88 4.96 6.96 -0.23
N LEU A 89 6.15 7.16 -0.81
CA LEU A 89 6.42 6.90 -2.23
C LEU A 89 6.53 5.41 -2.52
N GLN A 90 6.99 4.59 -1.57
CA GLN A 90 7.19 3.16 -1.79
C GLN A 90 5.88 2.42 -1.97
N TYR A 91 4.87 2.79 -1.15
CA TYR A 91 3.52 2.25 -1.26
C TYR A 91 2.62 3.03 -2.21
N ASN A 92 3.05 4.22 -2.67
CA ASN A 92 2.24 5.19 -3.41
C ASN A 92 0.97 5.58 -2.64
N VAL A 93 1.09 5.85 -1.35
CA VAL A 93 -0.02 6.15 -0.44
C VAL A 93 0.21 7.48 0.26
N ALA A 94 -0.87 8.20 0.56
CA ALA A 94 -0.84 9.43 1.35
C ALA A 94 -2.05 9.52 2.26
N VAL A 95 -1.91 10.27 3.36
CA VAL A 95 -2.98 10.57 4.32
C VAL A 95 -3.33 12.05 4.27
N ILE A 96 -4.63 12.31 4.07
CA ILE A 96 -5.24 13.63 4.10
C ILE A 96 -6.17 13.70 5.29
N MET A 97 -6.23 14.86 5.94
CA MET A 97 -7.17 15.16 7.03
C MET A 97 -8.11 16.29 6.61
N ILE A 98 -9.40 16.10 6.80
CA ILE A 98 -10.43 17.16 6.67
C ILE A 98 -11.12 17.40 8.01
N SER A 99 -11.41 18.67 8.32
CA SER A 99 -12.09 19.03 9.58
C SER A 99 -13.60 18.89 9.44
N LYS A 100 -14.24 18.20 10.37
CA LYS A 100 -15.71 18.09 10.46
C LYS A 100 -16.39 19.46 10.59
N SER A 101 -15.72 20.45 11.21
CA SER A 101 -16.26 21.81 11.36
C SER A 101 -16.42 22.57 10.03
N LYS A 102 -15.81 22.08 8.95
CA LYS A 102 -15.94 22.66 7.59
C LYS A 102 -17.03 21.97 6.76
N ILE A 103 -17.74 21.01 7.33
CA ILE A 103 -18.70 20.14 6.64
C ILE A 103 -20.05 20.26 7.37
N THR A 104 -21.13 20.47 6.63
CA THR A 104 -22.49 20.54 7.21
C THR A 104 -22.88 19.19 7.81
N GLN A 105 -23.80 19.18 8.75
CA GLN A 105 -24.31 17.94 9.33
C GLN A 105 -24.96 17.06 8.26
N GLU A 106 -25.74 17.64 7.36
CA GLU A 106 -26.40 16.93 6.25
C GLU A 106 -25.38 16.21 5.36
N THR A 107 -24.23 16.85 5.05
CA THR A 107 -23.14 16.21 4.29
C THR A 107 -22.48 15.10 5.09
N GLN A 108 -22.22 15.30 6.40
CA GLN A 108 -21.63 14.28 7.26
C GLN A 108 -22.50 13.02 7.36
N GLU A 109 -23.82 13.16 7.39
CA GLU A 109 -24.77 12.04 7.42
C GLU A 109 -24.74 11.18 6.14
N LYS A 110 -24.25 11.73 5.02
CA LYS A 110 -24.08 11.01 3.74
C LYS A 110 -22.71 10.34 3.63
N MET A 111 -21.76 10.66 4.51
CA MET A 111 -20.41 10.11 4.51
C MET A 111 -20.34 8.87 5.38
N GLN A 112 -19.54 7.90 4.97
CA GLN A 112 -19.27 6.69 5.75
C GLN A 112 -17.77 6.47 5.88
N VAL A 113 -17.35 5.88 7.00
CA VAL A 113 -16.00 5.37 7.19
C VAL A 113 -15.97 3.94 6.66
N ALA A 114 -15.02 3.65 5.78
CA ALA A 114 -14.86 2.31 5.22
C ALA A 114 -14.35 1.35 6.29
N GLU A 115 -14.84 0.12 6.27
CA GLU A 115 -14.28 -0.95 7.08
C GLU A 115 -13.04 -1.52 6.39
N LEU A 116 -11.89 -1.46 7.08
CA LEU A 116 -10.65 -2.05 6.59
C LEU A 116 -10.61 -3.51 6.98
N GLY A 117 -10.50 -4.36 5.96
CA GLY A 117 -10.28 -5.79 6.08
C GLY A 117 -8.83 -6.16 5.76
N TYR A 118 -8.63 -7.39 5.34
CA TYR A 118 -7.33 -7.91 4.89
C TYR A 118 -7.53 -8.97 3.80
N GLY A 119 -6.59 -9.05 2.87
CA GLY A 119 -6.65 -9.98 1.74
C GLY A 119 -6.35 -11.44 2.08
N GLY A 120 -5.98 -11.76 3.34
CA GLY A 120 -5.56 -13.10 3.75
C GLY A 120 -6.60 -14.21 3.56
N GLY A 121 -7.90 -13.85 3.49
CA GLY A 121 -9.00 -14.76 3.18
C GLY A 121 -9.27 -15.00 1.69
N LEU A 122 -8.71 -14.15 0.82
CA LEU A 122 -8.91 -14.22 -0.62
C LEU A 122 -8.13 -15.40 -1.22
N ARG A 123 -8.79 -16.11 -2.12
CA ARG A 123 -8.22 -17.22 -2.90
C ARG A 123 -8.35 -16.91 -4.39
N ASN A 124 -7.57 -17.58 -5.20
CA ASN A 124 -7.76 -17.54 -6.66
C ASN A 124 -9.19 -17.91 -6.99
N GLY A 125 -9.88 -17.07 -7.78
CA GLY A 125 -11.30 -17.18 -8.10
C GLY A 125 -12.26 -16.49 -7.11
N SER A 126 -11.75 -15.86 -6.02
CA SER A 126 -12.60 -15.04 -5.14
C SER A 126 -13.13 -13.81 -5.87
N ASP A 127 -14.44 -13.55 -5.71
CA ASP A 127 -15.06 -12.32 -6.22
C ASP A 127 -14.52 -11.09 -5.51
N VAL A 128 -14.25 -10.03 -6.25
CA VAL A 128 -13.80 -8.73 -5.76
C VAL A 128 -14.47 -7.58 -6.51
N ILE A 129 -14.56 -6.44 -5.83
CA ILE A 129 -15.15 -5.21 -6.35
C ILE A 129 -14.11 -4.11 -6.26
N ALA A 130 -13.73 -3.50 -7.38
CA ALA A 130 -12.86 -2.33 -7.43
C ALA A 130 -13.71 -1.06 -7.47
N ILE A 131 -13.46 -0.12 -6.58
CA ILE A 131 -14.15 1.17 -6.50
C ILE A 131 -13.17 2.33 -6.37
N GLY A 132 -13.64 3.52 -6.68
CA GLY A 132 -12.86 4.75 -6.68
C GLY A 132 -12.61 5.24 -8.09
N CYS A 133 -11.48 4.93 -8.66
CA CYS A 133 -11.08 5.34 -10.00
C CYS A 133 -10.35 4.18 -10.74
N PRO A 134 -10.88 2.93 -10.72
CA PRO A 134 -10.14 1.77 -11.20
C PRO A 134 -9.81 1.81 -12.69
N ASN A 135 -10.63 2.45 -13.49
CA ASN A 135 -10.43 2.64 -14.94
C ASN A 135 -9.98 4.07 -15.32
N GLY A 136 -9.54 4.88 -14.35
CA GLY A 136 -9.19 6.28 -14.57
C GLY A 136 -10.37 7.25 -14.47
N VAL A 137 -11.58 6.78 -14.17
CA VAL A 137 -12.80 7.60 -14.00
C VAL A 137 -13.26 7.51 -12.55
N LEU A 138 -13.39 8.65 -11.87
CA LEU A 138 -13.83 8.73 -10.48
C LEU A 138 -15.25 8.17 -10.31
N TYR A 139 -15.51 7.55 -9.18
CA TYR A 139 -16.75 6.85 -8.81
C TYR A 139 -17.10 5.63 -9.69
N SER A 140 -16.13 5.10 -10.43
CA SER A 140 -16.32 3.85 -11.16
C SER A 140 -16.37 2.66 -10.22
N VAL A 141 -17.19 1.67 -10.58
CA VAL A 141 -17.30 0.37 -9.91
C VAL A 141 -17.04 -0.71 -10.96
N MET A 142 -16.08 -1.59 -10.69
CA MET A 142 -15.75 -2.74 -11.54
C MET A 142 -15.76 -4.00 -10.70
N THR A 143 -16.15 -5.12 -11.29
CA THR A 143 -16.18 -6.43 -10.61
C THR A 143 -15.32 -7.42 -11.38
N GLY A 144 -14.74 -8.36 -10.67
CA GLY A 144 -13.95 -9.46 -11.22
C GLY A 144 -13.52 -10.42 -10.14
N HIS A 145 -12.49 -11.19 -10.43
CA HIS A 145 -12.01 -12.26 -9.56
C HIS A 145 -10.51 -12.11 -9.30
N VAL A 146 -10.06 -12.58 -8.14
CA VAL A 146 -8.63 -12.74 -7.87
C VAL A 146 -8.06 -13.81 -8.80
N SER A 147 -7.08 -13.45 -9.62
CA SER A 147 -6.39 -14.40 -10.51
C SER A 147 -5.12 -14.99 -9.85
N ASN A 148 -4.45 -14.21 -8.97
CA ASN A 148 -3.31 -14.72 -8.20
C ASN A 148 -3.22 -14.00 -6.84
N ASN A 149 -3.05 -14.78 -5.77
CA ASN A 149 -2.96 -14.30 -4.38
C ASN A 149 -1.58 -14.55 -3.73
N SER A 150 -0.58 -14.91 -4.50
CA SER A 150 0.75 -15.31 -4.01
C SER A 150 1.87 -14.48 -4.64
N LEU A 151 1.62 -13.19 -4.86
CA LEU A 151 2.56 -12.24 -5.43
C LEU A 151 3.17 -11.36 -4.34
N TYR A 152 4.42 -10.92 -4.57
CA TYR A 152 5.11 -9.99 -3.70
C TYR A 152 5.79 -8.90 -4.53
N GLY A 153 5.75 -7.68 -4.03
CA GLY A 153 6.47 -6.53 -4.59
C GLY A 153 7.63 -6.16 -3.69
N THR A 154 8.80 -5.89 -4.28
CA THR A 154 9.98 -5.45 -3.54
C THR A 154 9.87 -3.99 -3.16
N ILE A 155 10.13 -3.68 -1.91
CA ILE A 155 10.32 -2.33 -1.37
C ILE A 155 11.67 -2.28 -0.65
N THR A 156 12.14 -1.07 -0.34
CA THR A 156 13.32 -0.92 0.50
C THR A 156 13.03 -1.51 1.88
N ASP A 157 13.96 -2.34 2.35
CA ASP A 157 13.93 -3.02 3.64
C ASP A 157 12.75 -3.97 3.85
N GLY A 158 12.05 -4.37 2.75
CA GLY A 158 10.89 -5.23 2.89
C GLY A 158 10.30 -5.74 1.58
N GLU A 159 9.15 -6.34 1.71
CA GLU A 159 8.29 -6.77 0.61
C GLU A 159 6.81 -6.54 0.98
N VAL A 160 5.98 -6.33 -0.03
CA VAL A 160 4.54 -6.14 0.13
C VAL A 160 3.78 -7.25 -0.57
N LYS A 161 2.74 -7.76 0.08
CA LYS A 161 1.88 -8.76 -0.52
C LYS A 161 0.97 -8.12 -1.56
N LEU A 162 0.94 -8.73 -2.75
CA LEU A 162 0.17 -8.29 -3.89
C LEU A 162 -0.84 -9.35 -4.32
N PHE A 163 -1.90 -8.87 -4.93
CA PHE A 163 -2.89 -9.69 -5.62
C PHE A 163 -3.03 -9.20 -7.06
N SER A 164 -3.28 -10.12 -8.00
CA SER A 164 -3.77 -9.76 -9.33
C SER A 164 -5.21 -10.21 -9.52
N THR A 165 -5.90 -9.52 -10.42
CA THR A 165 -7.31 -9.79 -10.77
C THR A 165 -7.47 -9.94 -12.29
N ASP A 166 -8.65 -10.37 -12.72
CA ASP A 166 -9.08 -10.34 -14.11
C ASP A 166 -9.75 -9.00 -14.50
N ILE A 167 -9.87 -8.05 -13.55
CA ILE A 167 -10.32 -6.69 -13.85
C ILE A 167 -9.29 -6.01 -14.76
N PRO A 168 -9.70 -5.38 -15.87
CA PRO A 168 -8.76 -4.74 -16.79
C PRO A 168 -7.88 -3.69 -16.11
N TYR A 169 -6.59 -3.72 -16.41
CA TYR A 169 -5.62 -2.74 -15.95
C TYR A 169 -5.82 -1.38 -16.63
N SER A 170 -5.60 -0.30 -15.89
CA SER A 170 -5.53 1.06 -16.41
C SER A 170 -4.30 1.76 -15.83
N GLU A 171 -3.50 2.43 -16.68
CA GLU A 171 -2.31 3.20 -16.23
C GLU A 171 -2.65 4.30 -15.22
N ASN A 172 -3.85 4.85 -15.32
CA ASN A 172 -4.37 5.87 -14.39
C ASN A 172 -5.30 5.27 -13.34
N GLY A 173 -5.39 3.93 -13.29
CA GLY A 173 -6.23 3.21 -12.34
C GLY A 173 -5.75 3.41 -10.91
N ASN A 174 -6.66 3.82 -10.04
CA ASN A 174 -6.44 3.95 -8.61
C ASN A 174 -7.76 3.72 -7.87
N GLY A 175 -7.69 3.40 -6.59
CA GLY A 175 -8.89 3.05 -5.85
C GLY A 175 -8.61 1.97 -4.82
N VAL A 176 -9.66 1.34 -4.36
CA VAL A 176 -9.60 0.22 -3.41
C VAL A 176 -10.36 -0.99 -3.95
N VAL A 177 -10.03 -2.14 -3.41
CA VAL A 177 -10.67 -3.42 -3.69
C VAL A 177 -11.42 -3.87 -2.46
N LEU A 178 -12.69 -4.25 -2.65
CA LEU A 178 -13.57 -4.79 -1.61
C LEU A 178 -13.74 -6.29 -1.80
N ASP A 179 -13.96 -6.99 -0.68
CA ASP A 179 -14.53 -8.34 -0.67
C ASP A 179 -16.07 -8.30 -0.83
N ILE A 180 -16.68 -9.48 -0.89
CA ILE A 180 -18.14 -9.64 -1.00
C ILE A 180 -18.91 -9.22 0.27
N SER A 181 -18.23 -8.91 1.35
CA SER A 181 -18.81 -8.35 2.58
C SER A 181 -18.77 -6.83 2.60
N GLY A 182 -18.07 -6.20 1.63
CA GLY A 182 -17.89 -4.75 1.53
C GLY A 182 -16.68 -4.21 2.30
N ASN A 183 -15.84 -5.09 2.87
CA ASN A 183 -14.60 -4.67 3.54
C ASN A 183 -13.53 -4.32 2.51
N VAL A 184 -12.75 -3.28 2.78
CA VAL A 184 -11.62 -2.88 1.95
C VAL A 184 -10.45 -3.84 2.20
N VAL A 185 -10.16 -4.72 1.23
CA VAL A 185 -9.13 -5.75 1.33
C VAL A 185 -7.82 -5.38 0.65
N GLY A 186 -7.80 -4.29 -0.11
CA GLY A 186 -6.58 -3.79 -0.72
C GLY A 186 -6.71 -2.44 -1.39
N MET A 187 -5.56 -1.88 -1.76
CA MET A 187 -5.44 -0.62 -2.49
C MET A 187 -4.85 -0.88 -3.88
N ILE A 188 -5.53 -0.40 -4.92
CA ILE A 188 -5.10 -0.57 -6.32
C ILE A 188 -3.72 0.08 -6.49
N THR A 189 -2.82 -0.65 -7.13
CA THR A 189 -1.47 -0.16 -7.41
C THR A 189 -1.11 -0.31 -8.88
N THR A 190 -0.42 0.69 -9.40
CA THR A 190 0.22 0.67 -10.72
C THR A 190 1.74 0.63 -10.60
N LYS A 191 2.26 0.70 -9.37
CA LYS A 191 3.71 0.78 -9.11
C LYS A 191 4.41 -0.57 -9.27
N PHE A 192 3.77 -1.64 -8.81
CA PHE A 192 4.34 -2.98 -8.95
C PHE A 192 3.85 -3.59 -10.25
N THR A 193 4.74 -3.64 -11.24
CA THR A 193 4.46 -4.31 -12.52
C THR A 193 4.35 -5.79 -12.23
N ILE A 194 3.14 -6.31 -12.34
CA ILE A 194 2.92 -7.76 -12.25
C ILE A 194 3.37 -8.33 -13.60
N GLU A 195 4.58 -8.86 -13.67
CA GLU A 195 5.17 -9.49 -14.88
C GLU A 195 4.46 -10.80 -15.25
N THR A 196 3.17 -10.81 -15.23
CA THR A 196 2.38 -12.03 -15.46
C THR A 196 1.69 -12.03 -16.80
N GLY A 197 2.19 -11.39 -17.83
CA GLY A 197 1.60 -11.49 -19.19
C GLY A 197 0.06 -11.29 -19.26
N THR A 198 -0.58 -10.97 -18.15
CA THR A 198 -2.00 -10.70 -18.00
C THR A 198 -2.21 -9.19 -17.80
N SER A 199 -3.11 -8.64 -18.58
CA SER A 199 -3.52 -7.21 -18.50
C SER A 199 -4.43 -6.92 -17.28
N GLY A 200 -4.33 -7.68 -16.22
CA GLY A 200 -5.17 -7.57 -15.03
C GLY A 200 -4.68 -6.52 -14.03
N MET A 201 -5.62 -5.92 -13.32
CA MET A 201 -5.37 -4.94 -12.28
C MET A 201 -4.75 -5.61 -11.03
N GLY A 202 -3.71 -4.99 -10.46
CA GLY A 202 -3.10 -5.41 -9.20
C GLY A 202 -3.49 -4.53 -8.02
N PHE A 203 -3.44 -5.09 -6.81
CA PHE A 203 -3.62 -4.35 -5.58
C PHE A 203 -2.69 -4.85 -4.45
N ILE A 204 -2.33 -3.93 -3.55
CA ILE A 204 -1.57 -4.23 -2.33
C ILE A 204 -2.55 -4.69 -1.26
N ASP A 205 -2.21 -5.73 -0.50
CA ASP A 205 -2.99 -6.19 0.67
C ASP A 205 -3.21 -5.03 1.66
N MET A 206 -4.46 -4.88 2.13
CA MET A 206 -4.80 -3.80 3.06
C MET A 206 -4.07 -3.94 4.40
N SER A 207 -3.63 -5.13 4.81
CA SER A 207 -2.81 -5.30 6.02
C SER A 207 -1.47 -4.53 5.94
N ASN A 208 -0.84 -4.50 4.77
CA ASN A 208 0.36 -3.69 4.54
C ASN A 208 0.02 -2.20 4.50
N VAL A 209 -1.04 -1.83 3.79
CA VAL A 209 -1.46 -0.42 3.63
C VAL A 209 -1.88 0.20 4.97
N SER A 210 -2.66 -0.52 5.79
CA SER A 210 -3.16 -0.01 7.08
C SER A 210 -2.02 0.35 8.05
N THR A 211 -0.95 -0.45 8.08
CA THR A 211 0.25 -0.14 8.88
C THR A 211 0.88 1.18 8.43
N ILE A 212 1.03 1.37 7.12
CA ILE A 212 1.57 2.62 6.57
C ILE A 212 0.65 3.81 6.86
N LEU A 213 -0.67 3.64 6.71
CA LEU A 213 -1.62 4.71 7.03
C LEU A 213 -1.52 5.19 8.48
N GLU A 214 -1.29 4.27 9.43
CA GLU A 214 -1.08 4.64 10.83
C GLU A 214 0.22 5.43 11.04
N LEU A 215 1.32 4.99 10.44
CA LEU A 215 2.60 5.70 10.50
C LEU A 215 2.47 7.13 9.94
N LEU A 216 1.92 7.26 8.72
CA LEU A 216 1.72 8.56 8.07
C LEU A 216 0.77 9.48 8.86
N GLN A 217 -0.29 8.94 9.47
CA GLN A 217 -1.21 9.71 10.30
C GLN A 217 -0.49 10.33 11.51
N HIS A 218 0.48 9.64 12.09
CA HIS A 218 1.23 10.08 13.27
C HIS A 218 2.59 10.72 12.90
N LYS A 219 2.94 10.82 11.62
CA LYS A 219 4.23 11.31 11.12
C LYS A 219 5.40 10.54 11.74
N GLN A 220 5.27 9.24 11.75
CA GLN A 220 6.23 8.33 12.34
C GLN A 220 7.08 7.70 11.24
N ASP A 221 8.39 7.90 11.33
CA ASP A 221 9.35 7.31 10.40
C ASP A 221 9.63 5.85 10.75
N VAL A 222 9.90 5.04 9.74
CA VAL A 222 10.40 3.68 9.89
C VAL A 222 11.92 3.71 9.91
N ALA A 223 12.54 2.97 10.83
CA ALA A 223 13.99 2.84 10.86
C ALA A 223 14.50 2.22 9.54
N TYR A 224 15.59 2.77 9.02
CA TYR A 224 16.13 2.46 7.71
C TYR A 224 17.40 1.62 7.79
N LEU A 225 17.43 0.50 7.09
CA LEU A 225 18.57 -0.41 6.94
C LEU A 225 19.28 -0.23 5.57
N GLY A 226 18.52 -0.06 4.52
CA GLY A 226 18.98 0.27 3.17
C GLY A 226 19.34 -0.94 2.32
N ILE A 227 18.43 -1.89 2.22
CA ILE A 227 18.57 -3.08 1.36
C ILE A 227 17.32 -3.29 0.51
N GLU A 228 17.47 -4.05 -0.56
CA GLU A 228 16.37 -4.74 -1.25
C GLU A 228 16.68 -6.24 -1.32
N GLY A 229 15.65 -7.05 -1.30
CA GLY A 229 15.83 -8.48 -1.27
C GLY A 229 14.56 -9.27 -1.58
N GLU A 230 14.68 -10.57 -1.40
CA GLU A 230 13.62 -11.55 -1.58
C GLU A 230 13.59 -12.54 -0.41
N SER A 231 12.42 -13.05 -0.11
CA SER A 231 12.26 -14.09 0.90
C SER A 231 12.66 -15.46 0.35
N ILE A 232 13.61 -16.15 1.02
CA ILE A 232 13.90 -17.56 0.75
C ILE A 232 12.96 -18.40 1.61
N LEU A 233 11.87 -18.86 1.01
CA LEU A 233 10.90 -19.71 1.67
C LEU A 233 11.47 -21.13 1.87
N GLU A 234 10.95 -21.88 2.84
CA GLU A 234 11.42 -23.20 3.23
C GLU A 234 11.48 -24.21 2.06
N ALA A 235 10.48 -24.15 1.15
CA ALA A 235 10.45 -24.99 -0.04
C ALA A 235 11.66 -24.73 -0.97
N THR A 236 11.99 -23.46 -1.19
CA THR A 236 13.14 -23.03 -2.01
C THR A 236 14.47 -23.36 -1.31
N ALA A 237 14.53 -23.10 0.01
CA ALA A 237 15.69 -23.40 0.84
C ALA A 237 16.04 -24.89 0.77
N SER A 238 15.05 -25.78 0.97
CA SER A 238 15.22 -27.22 0.92
C SER A 238 15.59 -27.76 -0.46
N ALA A 239 15.04 -27.15 -1.54
CA ALA A 239 15.32 -27.59 -2.91
C ALA A 239 16.75 -27.26 -3.38
N HIS A 240 17.36 -26.22 -2.79
CA HIS A 240 18.66 -25.67 -3.23
C HIS A 240 19.76 -25.68 -2.15
N ASP A 241 19.52 -26.34 -1.02
CA ASP A 241 20.44 -26.37 0.16
C ASP A 241 20.86 -24.96 0.58
N LEU A 242 19.86 -24.08 0.73
CA LEU A 242 20.03 -22.68 1.13
C LEU A 242 19.50 -22.48 2.57
N PRO A 243 20.08 -21.53 3.33
CA PRO A 243 19.43 -21.04 4.55
C PRO A 243 18.10 -20.34 4.23
N THR A 244 17.08 -20.52 5.08
CA THR A 244 15.88 -19.68 5.05
C THR A 244 16.22 -18.28 5.55
N GLY A 245 15.51 -17.25 5.06
CA GLY A 245 15.71 -15.87 5.50
C GLY A 245 15.52 -14.84 4.39
N ALA A 246 15.96 -13.63 4.64
CA ALA A 246 15.92 -12.52 3.70
C ALA A 246 17.21 -12.49 2.86
N TYR A 247 17.10 -12.84 1.58
CA TYR A 247 18.22 -12.79 0.62
C TYR A 247 18.42 -11.36 0.12
N VAL A 248 19.61 -10.82 0.33
CA VAL A 248 19.98 -9.46 -0.04
C VAL A 248 20.36 -9.40 -1.51
N ARG A 249 19.56 -8.70 -2.34
CA ARG A 249 19.83 -8.45 -3.76
C ARG A 249 20.56 -7.14 -3.99
N THR A 250 20.20 -6.11 -3.23
CA THR A 250 20.80 -4.78 -3.33
C THR A 250 21.17 -4.29 -1.94
N VAL A 251 22.32 -3.64 -1.82
CA VAL A 251 22.72 -2.86 -0.65
C VAL A 251 22.98 -1.45 -1.15
N TYR A 252 22.19 -0.48 -0.68
CA TYR A 252 22.33 0.90 -1.10
C TYR A 252 23.62 1.52 -0.60
N ALA A 253 24.31 2.24 -1.50
CA ALA A 253 25.55 2.93 -1.16
C ALA A 253 25.32 3.93 0.00
N GLN A 254 26.24 3.94 0.96
CA GLN A 254 26.21 4.78 2.16
C GLN A 254 25.08 4.46 3.16
N ALA A 255 24.18 3.50 2.87
CA ALA A 255 23.16 3.06 3.81
C ALA A 255 23.77 2.35 5.04
N PRO A 256 23.01 2.24 6.15
CA PRO A 256 23.45 1.54 7.38
C PRO A 256 23.99 0.11 7.13
N ALA A 257 23.27 -0.67 6.33
CA ALA A 257 23.70 -2.03 5.96
C ALA A 257 25.06 -2.04 5.25
N TYR A 258 25.26 -1.11 4.29
CA TYR A 258 26.53 -0.96 3.59
C TYR A 258 27.69 -0.62 4.52
N GLN A 259 27.49 0.33 5.42
CA GLN A 259 28.49 0.77 6.39
C GLN A 259 28.86 -0.35 7.37
N ALA A 260 27.91 -1.21 7.71
CA ALA A 260 28.13 -2.38 8.54
C ALA A 260 28.81 -3.55 7.83
N GLY A 261 29.04 -3.44 6.51
CA GLY A 261 29.71 -4.46 5.69
C GLY A 261 28.78 -5.59 5.22
N MET A 262 27.46 -5.34 5.17
CA MET A 262 26.51 -6.21 4.48
C MET A 262 26.79 -6.23 2.98
N ARG A 263 26.56 -7.35 2.32
CA ARG A 263 26.88 -7.57 0.91
C ARG A 263 25.70 -8.19 0.18
N VAL A 264 25.67 -7.97 -1.13
CA VAL A 264 24.83 -8.75 -2.04
C VAL A 264 25.10 -10.24 -1.83
N ALA A 265 24.05 -11.04 -1.89
CA ALA A 265 24.03 -12.48 -1.62
C ALA A 265 24.24 -12.88 -0.13
N ASP A 266 24.25 -11.96 0.82
CA ASP A 266 24.02 -12.30 2.23
C ASP A 266 22.56 -12.74 2.42
N ILE A 267 22.35 -13.67 3.35
CA ILE A 267 21.00 -14.09 3.77
C ILE A 267 20.85 -13.68 5.24
N ILE A 268 19.98 -12.74 5.53
CA ILE A 268 19.67 -12.31 6.90
C ILE A 268 18.80 -13.37 7.55
N THR A 269 19.26 -13.95 8.65
CA THR A 269 18.53 -15.00 9.40
C THR A 269 18.07 -14.54 10.77
N LYS A 270 18.64 -13.44 11.30
CA LYS A 270 18.21 -12.80 12.53
C LYS A 270 18.54 -11.30 12.52
N ILE A 271 17.70 -10.52 13.22
CA ILE A 271 18.02 -9.16 13.65
C ILE A 271 17.84 -9.17 15.16
N ASP A 272 18.92 -8.89 15.90
CA ASP A 272 19.04 -9.12 17.35
C ASP A 272 18.63 -10.56 17.71
N ASP A 273 17.61 -10.74 18.56
CA ASP A 273 17.09 -12.05 18.93
C ASP A 273 15.93 -12.53 18.04
N SER A 274 15.40 -11.66 17.19
CA SER A 274 14.27 -11.94 16.31
C SER A 274 14.69 -12.76 15.09
N ILE A 275 14.01 -13.88 14.84
CA ILE A 275 14.23 -14.72 13.67
C ILE A 275 13.70 -13.99 12.43
N VAL A 276 14.46 -14.04 11.33
CA VAL A 276 14.09 -13.51 10.02
C VAL A 276 13.86 -14.68 9.08
N SER A 277 12.61 -14.92 8.68
CA SER A 277 12.21 -15.94 7.73
C SER A 277 12.08 -15.38 6.31
N GLY A 278 12.06 -14.06 6.14
CA GLY A 278 11.97 -13.35 4.86
C GLY A 278 12.02 -11.84 5.01
N MET A 279 11.83 -11.12 3.89
CA MET A 279 11.88 -9.66 3.86
C MET A 279 10.74 -8.99 4.63
N THR A 280 9.58 -9.64 4.73
CA THR A 280 8.47 -9.15 5.57
C THR A 280 8.88 -9.05 7.04
N ASP A 281 9.65 -10.02 7.57
CA ASP A 281 10.13 -9.98 8.95
C ASP A 281 11.15 -8.86 9.16
N VAL A 282 12.02 -8.61 8.18
CA VAL A 282 12.95 -7.46 8.24
C VAL A 282 12.17 -6.17 8.45
N TYR A 283 11.17 -5.93 7.61
CA TYR A 283 10.33 -4.73 7.70
C TYR A 283 9.60 -4.63 9.05
N ASN A 284 8.96 -5.70 9.48
CA ASN A 284 8.22 -5.74 10.77
C ASN A 284 9.12 -5.49 11.99
N ILE A 285 10.37 -5.95 11.94
CA ILE A 285 11.35 -5.68 12.99
C ILE A 285 11.75 -4.20 12.96
N LEU A 286 12.03 -3.64 11.77
CA LEU A 286 12.41 -2.23 11.65
C LEU A 286 11.30 -1.27 12.09
N LEU A 287 10.03 -1.64 11.94
CA LEU A 287 8.88 -0.89 12.50
C LEU A 287 8.92 -0.72 14.02
N GLN A 288 9.64 -1.58 14.73
CA GLN A 288 9.77 -1.55 16.20
C GLN A 288 11.01 -0.77 16.68
N HIS A 289 11.83 -0.29 15.74
CA HIS A 289 13.06 0.45 16.02
C HIS A 289 12.96 1.92 15.60
N ASN A 290 13.82 2.73 16.20
CA ASN A 290 13.95 4.15 15.88
C ASN A 290 15.26 4.42 15.14
N SER A 291 15.29 5.52 14.37
CA SER A 291 16.53 6.04 13.78
C SER A 291 17.59 6.25 14.88
N GLY A 292 18.83 5.85 14.60
CA GLY A 292 19.96 5.94 15.51
C GLY A 292 20.19 4.72 16.41
N GLU A 293 19.23 3.80 16.53
CA GLU A 293 19.38 2.56 17.26
C GLU A 293 20.41 1.63 16.60
N LYS A 294 20.99 0.74 17.42
CA LYS A 294 21.98 -0.24 16.95
C LYS A 294 21.40 -1.63 17.08
N VAL A 295 21.42 -2.36 15.97
CA VAL A 295 20.96 -3.75 15.89
C VAL A 295 22.10 -4.66 15.41
N ILE A 296 21.99 -5.95 15.70
CA ILE A 296 22.91 -6.98 15.23
C ILE A 296 22.21 -7.81 14.16
N CYS A 297 22.57 -7.60 12.90
CA CYS A 297 22.11 -8.45 11.80
C CYS A 297 23.00 -9.71 11.74
N THR A 298 22.42 -10.88 11.95
CA THR A 298 23.08 -12.16 11.72
C THR A 298 22.80 -12.60 10.30
N VAL A 299 23.86 -12.73 9.51
CA VAL A 299 23.77 -13.12 8.10
C VAL A 299 24.52 -14.40 7.82
N MET A 300 24.01 -15.19 6.88
CA MET A 300 24.70 -16.33 6.28
C MET A 300 25.32 -15.88 4.97
N ARG A 301 26.65 -15.93 4.91
CA ARG A 301 27.44 -15.52 3.72
C ARG A 301 28.10 -16.71 3.09
N LYS A 302 27.95 -16.87 1.77
CA LYS A 302 28.60 -17.93 1.01
C LYS A 302 30.12 -17.73 1.01
N SER A 303 30.87 -18.80 1.35
CA SER A 303 32.32 -18.84 1.33
C SER A 303 32.78 -20.19 0.73
N GLY A 304 33.14 -20.20 -0.53
CA GLY A 304 33.31 -21.46 -1.31
C GLY A 304 31.95 -22.19 -1.40
N ASP A 305 31.94 -23.46 -1.00
CA ASP A 305 30.73 -24.32 -1.03
C ASP A 305 29.91 -24.31 0.24
N LYS A 306 30.28 -23.47 1.23
CA LYS A 306 29.62 -23.43 2.54
C LYS A 306 29.11 -22.04 2.89
N TYR A 307 28.06 -21.99 3.69
CA TYR A 307 27.59 -20.76 4.32
C TYR A 307 28.25 -20.59 5.69
N ILE A 308 28.77 -19.38 5.94
CA ILE A 308 29.35 -18.99 7.24
C ILE A 308 28.51 -17.90 7.88
N THR A 309 28.31 -18.02 9.19
CA THR A 309 27.59 -17.01 9.97
C THR A 309 28.46 -15.78 10.21
N LYS A 310 27.92 -14.59 9.97
CA LYS A 310 28.52 -13.31 10.36
C LYS A 310 27.53 -12.47 11.12
N LYS A 311 28.04 -11.75 12.13
CA LYS A 311 27.26 -10.77 12.90
C LYS A 311 27.72 -9.37 12.52
N LEU A 312 26.81 -8.57 12.00
CA LEU A 312 27.05 -7.21 11.54
C LEU A 312 26.36 -6.25 12.52
N LYS A 313 27.11 -5.32 13.08
CA LYS A 313 26.56 -4.25 13.94
C LYS A 313 26.13 -3.11 13.04
N VAL A 314 24.83 -2.86 12.95
CA VAL A 314 24.23 -1.82 12.12
C VAL A 314 23.68 -0.72 13.00
N LYS A 315 23.98 0.54 12.68
CA LYS A 315 23.33 1.72 13.27
C LYS A 315 22.27 2.19 12.28
N LEU A 316 21.00 2.00 12.61
CA LEU A 316 19.84 2.38 11.78
C LEU A 316 19.78 3.91 11.57
N GLN A 317 19.19 4.32 10.45
CA GLN A 317 18.88 5.71 10.12
C GLN A 317 17.38 5.95 10.13
#